data_9e6a0bf1cc7593c1c18817298651ec0b
#
_entry.id   9e6a0bf1cc7593c1c18817298651ec0b
#
_cell.length_a   1.000
_cell.length_b   1.000
_cell.length_c   1.000
_cell.angle_alpha   90.00
_cell.angle_beta   90.00
_cell.angle_gamma   90.00
#
_symmetry.space_group_name_H-M   'P 1'
#
loop_
_entity.id
_entity.type
_entity.pdbx_description
1 polymer ?
#
loop_
_entity_poly.entity_id
_entity_poly.type
_entity_poly.pdbx_seq_one_letter_code
_entity_poly.pdbx_strand_id
1 'polypeptide(L)'
;MYGDHLPSFGLSGEDLVNGDVYQTQYVIWSNFKNDYYTNEDIEAYRLESKILGGLNMNSGKINNYTQTHKGEDQKTYDEGLKSLSYDLLYGDNYATGGQNPYKATDLQLGLNKVTVSSVTPLYDESGTVYVYGKHFTSYSKVYINDEKQKTVYVDPNTLMIVYPDLK
;
A
#
# COMPACT_ATOMS: atom_id res chain seq x y z
N MET A 1 -5.61 8.37 -16.59
CA MET A 1 -4.19 7.96 -16.74
C MET A 1 -3.34 9.01 -16.05
N TYR A 2 -2.35 8.62 -15.28
CA TYR A 2 -1.39 9.54 -14.66
C TYR A 2 0.00 8.90 -14.66
N GLY A 3 1.05 9.74 -14.61
CA GLY A 3 2.40 9.28 -14.36
C GLY A 3 2.60 9.06 -12.87
N ASP A 4 3.19 7.94 -12.47
CA ASP A 4 3.50 7.62 -11.08
C ASP A 4 4.83 8.27 -10.63
N HIS A 5 5.77 8.44 -11.57
CA HIS A 5 7.04 9.14 -11.38
C HIS A 5 7.65 9.53 -12.73
N LEU A 6 8.63 10.41 -12.72
CA LEU A 6 9.45 10.69 -13.89
C LEU A 6 10.41 9.52 -14.20
N PRO A 7 10.83 9.36 -15.47
CA PRO A 7 11.84 8.37 -15.84
C PRO A 7 13.14 8.58 -15.07
N SER A 8 13.81 7.49 -14.72
CA SER A 8 15.07 7.50 -13.95
C SER A 8 16.29 7.89 -14.81
N PHE A 9 16.28 9.09 -15.41
CA PHE A 9 17.35 9.61 -16.23
C PHE A 9 18.35 10.50 -15.46
N GLY A 10 18.27 10.51 -14.13
CA GLY A 10 19.10 11.39 -13.30
C GLY A 10 18.70 12.86 -13.42
N LEU A 11 17.44 13.15 -13.72
CA LEU A 11 16.91 14.49 -13.87
C LEU A 11 16.95 15.25 -12.54
N SER A 12 17.29 16.51 -12.61
CA SER A 12 17.20 17.50 -11.52
C SER A 12 16.11 18.53 -11.83
N GLY A 13 15.77 19.37 -10.86
CA GLY A 13 14.82 20.46 -11.11
C GLY A 13 15.26 21.42 -12.20
N GLU A 14 16.56 21.56 -12.45
CA GLU A 14 17.10 22.41 -13.52
C GLU A 14 16.81 21.88 -14.94
N ASP A 15 16.58 20.58 -15.05
CA ASP A 15 16.28 19.92 -16.34
C ASP A 15 14.78 19.99 -16.69
N LEU A 16 13.95 20.48 -15.78
CA LEU A 16 12.49 20.47 -15.90
C LEU A 16 11.92 21.89 -16.04
N VAL A 17 10.95 22.05 -16.92
CA VAL A 17 10.31 23.35 -17.15
C VAL A 17 9.62 23.91 -15.89
N ASN A 18 9.06 23.03 -15.05
CA ASN A 18 8.40 23.39 -13.80
C ASN A 18 9.31 23.35 -12.58
N GLY A 19 10.56 22.90 -12.73
CA GLY A 19 11.54 22.83 -11.65
C GLY A 19 11.29 21.76 -10.59
N ASP A 20 10.25 20.92 -10.74
CA ASP A 20 9.81 19.95 -9.75
C ASP A 20 9.91 18.52 -10.27
N VAL A 21 10.84 17.74 -9.73
CA VAL A 21 11.05 16.32 -10.08
C VAL A 21 9.95 15.39 -9.57
N TYR A 22 9.10 15.87 -8.65
CA TYR A 22 7.99 15.08 -8.08
C TYR A 22 6.66 15.34 -8.79
N GLN A 23 6.60 16.30 -9.71
CA GLN A 23 5.39 16.60 -10.46
C GLN A 23 5.32 15.75 -11.74
N THR A 24 4.21 15.05 -11.93
CA THR A 24 3.90 14.31 -13.15
C THR A 24 2.58 14.79 -13.75
N GLN A 25 2.28 14.34 -14.96
CA GLN A 25 1.05 14.73 -15.65
C GLN A 25 -0.04 13.68 -15.46
N TYR A 26 -1.30 14.14 -15.48
CA TYR A 26 -2.45 13.26 -15.57
C TYR A 26 -3.38 13.67 -16.71
N VAL A 27 -4.14 12.70 -17.22
CA VAL A 27 -5.17 12.89 -18.22
C VAL A 27 -6.43 12.16 -17.80
N ILE A 28 -7.55 12.89 -17.77
CA ILE A 28 -8.89 12.31 -17.61
C ILE A 28 -9.54 12.29 -18.98
N TRP A 29 -9.96 11.11 -19.42
CA TRP A 29 -10.71 10.91 -20.66
C TRP A 29 -12.01 10.18 -20.37
N SER A 30 -13.08 10.60 -21.05
CA SER A 30 -14.37 9.92 -20.98
C SER A 30 -14.96 9.77 -22.39
N ASN A 31 -15.77 8.73 -22.60
CA ASN A 31 -16.53 8.51 -23.84
C ASN A 31 -17.89 9.22 -23.84
N PHE A 32 -18.14 10.07 -22.86
CA PHE A 32 -19.31 10.93 -22.73
C PHE A 32 -18.88 12.35 -22.42
N LYS A 33 -19.75 13.33 -22.72
CA LYS A 33 -19.47 14.72 -22.42
C LYS A 33 -19.38 14.91 -20.90
N ASN A 34 -18.27 15.47 -20.47
CA ASN A 34 -18.00 15.75 -19.07
C ASN A 34 -17.41 17.16 -18.92
N ASP A 35 -18.21 18.06 -18.38
CA ASP A 35 -17.86 19.46 -18.16
C ASP A 35 -17.35 19.73 -16.73
N TYR A 36 -17.20 18.68 -15.89
CA TYR A 36 -16.85 18.80 -14.48
C TYR A 36 -15.34 18.84 -14.21
N TYR A 37 -14.51 18.45 -15.20
CA TYR A 37 -13.07 18.40 -15.01
C TYR A 37 -12.41 19.66 -15.52
N THR A 38 -11.76 20.37 -14.60
CA THR A 38 -10.91 21.53 -14.91
C THR A 38 -9.46 21.10 -14.94
N ASN A 39 -8.66 21.81 -15.74
CA ASN A 39 -7.22 21.67 -15.75
C ASN A 39 -6.68 22.34 -14.49
N GLU A 40 -6.15 21.58 -13.55
CA GLU A 40 -5.61 22.08 -12.30
C GLU A 40 -4.52 21.16 -11.78
N ASP A 41 -3.59 21.70 -11.01
CA ASP A 41 -2.65 20.91 -10.24
C ASP A 41 -3.39 20.26 -9.07
N ILE A 42 -3.10 18.98 -8.81
CA ILE A 42 -3.75 18.21 -7.77
C ILE A 42 -2.78 17.16 -7.22
N GLU A 43 -2.82 16.93 -5.94
CA GLU A 43 -2.08 15.85 -5.31
C GLU A 43 -2.62 14.48 -5.78
N ALA A 44 -1.71 13.56 -6.07
CA ALA A 44 -2.04 12.25 -6.64
C ALA A 44 -3.12 11.49 -5.84
N TYR A 45 -3.09 11.58 -4.51
CA TYR A 45 -4.06 10.93 -3.63
C TYR A 45 -5.47 11.55 -3.65
N ARG A 46 -5.63 12.76 -4.21
CA ARG A 46 -6.93 13.41 -4.44
C ARG A 46 -7.55 13.11 -5.79
N LEU A 47 -6.77 12.57 -6.73
CA LEU A 47 -7.19 12.39 -8.12
C LEU A 47 -8.40 11.47 -8.26
N GLU A 48 -8.44 10.36 -7.49
CA GLU A 48 -9.60 9.47 -7.44
C GLU A 48 -10.87 10.21 -7.02
N SER A 49 -10.82 10.95 -5.93
CA SER A 49 -11.97 11.71 -5.41
C SER A 49 -12.43 12.80 -6.37
N LYS A 50 -11.52 13.43 -7.13
CA LYS A 50 -11.87 14.36 -8.20
C LYS A 50 -12.67 13.66 -9.30
N ILE A 51 -12.22 12.49 -9.75
CA ILE A 51 -12.91 11.69 -10.77
C ILE A 51 -14.30 11.27 -10.28
N LEU A 52 -14.38 10.71 -9.08
CA LEU A 52 -15.63 10.25 -8.48
C LEU A 52 -16.61 11.41 -8.24
N GLY A 53 -16.12 12.57 -7.82
CA GLY A 53 -16.93 13.77 -7.67
C GLY A 53 -17.53 14.25 -8.98
N GLY A 54 -16.76 14.23 -10.07
CA GLY A 54 -17.24 14.54 -11.41
C GLY A 54 -18.33 13.57 -11.94
N LEU A 55 -18.38 12.37 -11.38
CA LEU A 55 -19.40 11.35 -11.65
C LEU A 55 -20.56 11.36 -10.62
N ASN A 56 -20.62 12.33 -9.72
CA ASN A 56 -21.56 12.39 -8.58
C ASN A 56 -21.52 11.16 -7.68
N MET A 57 -20.36 10.52 -7.55
CA MET A 57 -20.13 9.36 -6.69
C MET A 57 -19.53 9.82 -5.37
N ASN A 58 -20.33 9.91 -4.31
CA ASN A 58 -19.96 10.45 -2.99
C ASN A 58 -19.85 9.36 -1.92
N SER A 59 -19.87 8.09 -2.29
CA SER A 59 -19.76 6.99 -1.34
C SER A 59 -18.33 6.80 -0.85
N GLY A 60 -18.18 6.25 0.36
CA GLY A 60 -16.89 6.04 1.00
C GLY A 60 -16.47 7.24 1.86
N LYS A 61 -15.97 6.94 3.07
CA LYS A 61 -15.64 8.00 4.06
C LYS A 61 -14.46 8.86 3.60
N ILE A 62 -13.40 8.25 3.08
CA ILE A 62 -12.22 8.96 2.57
C ILE A 62 -12.59 9.82 1.34
N ASN A 63 -13.31 9.23 0.37
CA ASN A 63 -13.76 9.96 -0.80
C ASN A 63 -14.65 11.17 -0.43
N ASN A 64 -15.63 10.97 0.46
CA ASN A 64 -16.48 12.04 0.94
C ASN A 64 -15.68 13.13 1.65
N TYR A 65 -14.75 12.76 2.54
CA TYR A 65 -13.86 13.70 3.21
C TYR A 65 -13.13 14.57 2.19
N THR A 66 -12.44 13.94 1.21
CA THR A 66 -11.67 14.64 0.18
C THR A 66 -12.54 15.59 -0.64
N GLN A 67 -13.77 15.19 -0.99
CA GLN A 67 -14.67 16.04 -1.77
C GLN A 67 -15.21 17.24 -0.98
N THR A 68 -15.43 17.09 0.33
CA THR A 68 -16.03 18.14 1.16
C THR A 68 -15.00 19.11 1.77
N HIS A 69 -13.73 18.70 1.91
CA HIS A 69 -12.68 19.50 2.54
C HIS A 69 -11.63 20.04 1.57
N LYS A 70 -11.94 20.07 0.28
CA LYS A 70 -11.02 20.52 -0.78
C LYS A 70 -10.62 21.99 -0.70
N GLY A 71 -11.30 22.80 0.08
CA GLY A 71 -11.00 24.23 0.25
C GLY A 71 -10.19 24.56 1.53
N GLU A 72 -9.83 23.57 2.31
CA GLU A 72 -9.02 23.76 3.52
C GLU A 72 -7.54 23.94 3.16
N ASP A 73 -6.79 24.55 4.11
CA ASP A 73 -5.34 24.56 3.99
C ASP A 73 -4.77 23.14 4.07
N GLN A 74 -3.63 22.93 3.40
CA GLN A 74 -3.07 21.59 3.21
C GLN A 74 -2.81 20.86 4.53
N LYS A 75 -2.30 21.58 5.55
CA LYS A 75 -1.98 20.98 6.85
C LYS A 75 -3.23 20.47 7.57
N THR A 76 -4.27 21.30 7.65
CA THR A 76 -5.55 20.92 8.26
C THR A 76 -6.19 19.74 7.55
N TYR A 77 -6.18 19.77 6.21
CA TYR A 77 -6.66 18.67 5.41
C TYR A 77 -5.92 17.35 5.68
N ASP A 78 -4.57 17.38 5.69
CA ASP A 78 -3.76 16.18 5.90
C ASP A 78 -3.91 15.61 7.31
N GLU A 79 -4.00 16.45 8.33
CA GLU A 79 -4.25 16.03 9.71
C GLU A 79 -5.62 15.35 9.86
N GLY A 80 -6.66 15.90 9.25
CA GLY A 80 -7.99 15.31 9.25
C GLY A 80 -8.05 14.00 8.47
N LEU A 81 -7.45 13.95 7.29
CA LEU A 81 -7.37 12.72 6.48
C LEU A 81 -6.61 11.61 7.22
N LYS A 82 -5.49 11.94 7.87
CA LYS A 82 -4.71 11.01 8.68
C LYS A 82 -5.52 10.49 9.87
N SER A 83 -6.24 11.36 10.56
CA SER A 83 -7.09 10.97 11.69
C SER A 83 -8.23 10.04 11.26
N LEU A 84 -8.91 10.37 10.15
CA LEU A 84 -9.97 9.55 9.59
C LEU A 84 -9.44 8.18 9.13
N SER A 85 -8.28 8.16 8.46
CA SER A 85 -7.64 6.93 8.01
C SER A 85 -7.25 6.04 9.18
N TYR A 86 -6.72 6.64 10.26
CA TYR A 86 -6.38 5.90 11.47
C TYR A 86 -7.61 5.30 12.13
N ASP A 87 -8.70 6.07 12.26
CA ASP A 87 -9.97 5.59 12.85
C ASP A 87 -10.53 4.38 12.07
N LEU A 88 -10.49 4.44 10.74
CA LEU A 88 -11.01 3.37 9.89
C LEU A 88 -10.16 2.10 9.86
N LEU A 89 -8.82 2.21 10.06
CA LEU A 89 -7.88 1.10 9.96
C LEU A 89 -7.54 0.48 11.31
N TYR A 90 -7.42 1.29 12.35
CA TYR A 90 -6.85 0.87 13.64
C TYR A 90 -7.66 1.38 14.84
N GLY A 91 -8.57 2.34 14.65
CA GLY A 91 -9.36 2.93 15.69
C GLY A 91 -10.69 2.23 15.95
N ASP A 92 -11.57 2.93 16.63
CA ASP A 92 -12.88 2.40 17.05
C ASP A 92 -13.99 2.59 16.01
N ASN A 93 -13.64 2.99 14.78
CA ASN A 93 -14.57 3.21 13.67
C ASN A 93 -15.64 4.28 13.96
N TYR A 94 -15.31 5.35 14.68
CA TYR A 94 -16.24 6.45 14.99
C TYR A 94 -16.88 7.05 13.75
N ALA A 95 -16.10 7.18 12.65
CA ALA A 95 -16.61 7.67 11.38
C ALA A 95 -17.74 6.81 10.78
N THR A 96 -17.89 5.57 11.23
CA THR A 96 -18.93 4.62 10.79
C THR A 96 -19.86 4.20 11.91
N GLY A 97 -19.91 4.96 13.00
CA GLY A 97 -20.78 4.71 14.14
C GLY A 97 -20.33 3.54 15.03
N GLY A 98 -19.04 3.31 15.13
CA GLY A 98 -18.46 2.23 15.94
C GLY A 98 -18.58 0.83 15.31
N GLN A 99 -18.86 0.78 14.02
CA GLN A 99 -19.00 -0.49 13.29
C GLN A 99 -18.04 -0.53 12.10
N ASN A 100 -17.29 -1.61 11.95
CA ASN A 100 -16.55 -1.83 10.73
C ASN A 100 -17.53 -2.16 9.59
N PRO A 101 -17.67 -1.29 8.58
CA PRO A 101 -18.62 -1.50 7.48
C PRO A 101 -18.17 -2.59 6.50
N TYR A 102 -16.93 -3.04 6.64
CA TYR A 102 -16.34 -4.02 5.73
C TYR A 102 -16.31 -5.40 6.38
N LYS A 103 -16.87 -6.38 5.71
CA LYS A 103 -16.73 -7.77 6.13
C LYS A 103 -15.30 -8.23 5.81
N ALA A 104 -14.75 -9.05 6.70
CA ALA A 104 -13.51 -9.77 6.39
C ALA A 104 -13.71 -10.57 5.09
N THR A 105 -12.71 -10.54 4.25
CA THR A 105 -12.69 -11.30 2.99
C THR A 105 -11.59 -12.34 3.01
N ASP A 106 -11.72 -13.38 2.19
CA ASP A 106 -10.67 -14.37 1.98
C ASP A 106 -9.57 -13.88 1.01
N LEU A 107 -9.60 -12.59 0.65
CA LEU A 107 -8.57 -12.00 -0.20
C LEU A 107 -7.21 -12.08 0.51
N GLN A 108 -6.22 -12.54 -0.22
CA GLN A 108 -4.84 -12.65 0.25
C GLN A 108 -3.88 -12.18 -0.84
N LEU A 109 -2.68 -11.78 -0.44
CA LEU A 109 -1.62 -11.48 -1.39
C LEU A 109 -1.13 -12.79 -2.03
N GLY A 110 -1.03 -12.78 -3.36
CA GLY A 110 -0.58 -13.93 -4.15
C GLY A 110 -1.70 -14.86 -4.60
N LEU A 111 -1.36 -15.74 -5.53
CA LEU A 111 -2.30 -16.70 -6.13
C LEU A 111 -2.60 -17.90 -5.23
N ASN A 112 -1.67 -18.23 -4.35
CA ASN A 112 -1.74 -19.41 -3.51
C ASN A 112 -1.42 -19.06 -2.05
N LYS A 113 -2.15 -19.66 -1.12
CA LYS A 113 -1.88 -19.49 0.30
C LYS A 113 -0.53 -20.11 0.67
N VAL A 114 0.36 -19.32 1.25
CA VAL A 114 1.60 -19.82 1.83
C VAL A 114 1.27 -20.60 3.12
N THR A 115 1.83 -21.79 3.23
CA THR A 115 1.64 -22.63 4.43
C THR A 115 2.98 -23.18 4.89
N VAL A 116 3.11 -23.34 6.22
CA VAL A 116 4.22 -24.05 6.84
C VAL A 116 3.71 -25.39 7.35
N SER A 117 4.40 -26.47 7.04
CA SER A 117 4.06 -27.84 7.46
C SER A 117 4.95 -28.34 8.56
N SER A 118 6.23 -28.02 8.53
CA SER A 118 7.21 -28.45 9.56
C SER A 118 8.44 -27.54 9.54
N VAL A 119 9.18 -27.63 10.64
CA VAL A 119 10.47 -26.98 10.83
C VAL A 119 11.42 -28.03 11.37
N THR A 120 12.67 -28.10 10.86
CA THR A 120 13.68 -28.99 11.43
C THR A 120 14.03 -28.56 12.86
N PRO A 121 14.25 -29.51 13.76
CA PRO A 121 14.76 -29.19 15.08
C PRO A 121 16.14 -28.50 15.01
N LEU A 122 16.37 -27.57 15.94
CA LEU A 122 17.63 -26.82 16.06
C LEU A 122 18.75 -27.66 16.71
N TYR A 123 18.96 -28.92 16.30
CA TYR A 123 19.92 -29.83 16.94
C TYR A 123 21.23 -30.00 16.18
N ASP A 124 21.39 -29.31 15.04
CA ASP A 124 22.65 -29.41 14.35
C ASP A 124 23.59 -28.24 14.73
N GLU A 125 24.88 -28.55 14.84
CA GLU A 125 25.91 -27.58 15.20
C GLU A 125 26.09 -26.46 14.16
N SER A 126 25.44 -26.57 12.99
CA SER A 126 25.51 -25.60 11.92
C SER A 126 24.65 -24.36 12.17
N GLY A 127 23.73 -24.43 13.11
CA GLY A 127 22.73 -23.39 13.36
C GLY A 127 21.76 -23.18 12.19
N THR A 128 21.66 -24.16 11.28
CA THR A 128 20.80 -24.10 10.10
C THR A 128 19.45 -24.76 10.41
N VAL A 129 18.38 -24.06 10.07
CA VAL A 129 17.00 -24.54 10.22
C VAL A 129 16.32 -24.52 8.87
N TYR A 130 15.65 -25.61 8.53
CA TYR A 130 14.83 -25.70 7.34
C TYR A 130 13.36 -25.57 7.71
N VAL A 131 12.66 -24.72 6.99
CA VAL A 131 11.22 -24.51 7.09
C VAL A 131 10.57 -25.12 5.86
N TYR A 132 9.77 -26.15 6.06
CA TYR A 132 9.04 -26.84 4.99
C TYR A 132 7.59 -26.36 4.92
N GLY A 133 7.09 -26.24 3.70
CA GLY A 133 5.74 -25.74 3.48
C GLY A 133 5.32 -25.82 2.01
N LYS A 134 4.50 -24.87 1.60
CA LYS A 134 4.07 -24.73 0.20
C LYS A 134 3.99 -23.27 -0.20
N HIS A 135 4.21 -23.04 -1.48
CA HIS A 135 4.06 -21.76 -2.18
C HIS A 135 5.01 -20.66 -1.66
N PHE A 136 6.17 -21.04 -1.19
CA PHE A 136 7.24 -20.08 -0.91
C PHE A 136 7.74 -19.43 -2.20
N THR A 137 8.22 -18.21 -2.09
CA THR A 137 8.85 -17.44 -3.17
C THR A 137 10.19 -16.90 -2.72
N SER A 138 10.99 -16.40 -3.64
CA SER A 138 12.25 -15.72 -3.32
C SER A 138 12.08 -14.49 -2.41
N TYR A 139 10.86 -13.98 -2.28
CA TYR A 139 10.50 -12.86 -1.41
C TYR A 139 10.00 -13.31 -0.03
N SER A 140 9.74 -14.61 0.17
CA SER A 140 9.32 -15.14 1.48
C SER A 140 10.36 -14.87 2.55
N LYS A 141 9.92 -14.46 3.73
CA LYS A 141 10.77 -14.17 4.90
C LYS A 141 10.22 -14.90 6.12
N VAL A 142 11.13 -15.47 6.90
CA VAL A 142 10.82 -16.09 8.18
C VAL A 142 10.97 -15.07 9.28
N TYR A 143 10.02 -15.04 10.21
CA TYR A 143 10.08 -14.27 11.45
C TYR A 143 9.96 -15.23 12.63
N ILE A 144 10.75 -15.00 13.67
CA ILE A 144 10.67 -15.72 14.94
C ILE A 144 10.47 -14.67 16.02
N ASN A 145 9.37 -14.77 16.78
CA ASN A 145 9.00 -13.77 17.80
C ASN A 145 9.02 -12.33 17.24
N ASP A 146 8.44 -12.14 16.05
CA ASP A 146 8.41 -10.87 15.31
C ASP A 146 9.78 -10.34 14.82
N GLU A 147 10.86 -11.06 15.07
CA GLU A 147 12.18 -10.73 14.55
C GLU A 147 12.43 -11.40 13.20
N LYS A 148 12.79 -10.57 12.20
CA LYS A 148 13.10 -11.04 10.85
C LYS A 148 14.40 -11.82 10.80
N GLN A 149 14.33 -13.06 10.32
CA GLN A 149 15.50 -13.93 10.16
C GLN A 149 16.13 -13.80 8.77
N LYS A 150 17.44 -14.04 8.70
CA LYS A 150 18.13 -14.16 7.40
C LYS A 150 17.62 -15.40 6.68
N THR A 151 16.68 -15.20 5.76
CA THR A 151 15.99 -16.27 5.05
C THR A 151 16.63 -16.48 3.69
N VAL A 152 16.93 -17.73 3.37
CA VAL A 152 17.38 -18.20 2.05
C VAL A 152 16.23 -18.99 1.42
N TYR A 153 15.85 -18.64 0.23
CA TYR A 153 14.90 -19.40 -0.57
C TYR A 153 15.63 -20.58 -1.23
N VAL A 154 15.19 -21.79 -0.97
CA VAL A 154 15.74 -23.02 -1.57
C VAL A 154 14.86 -23.43 -2.75
N ASP A 155 13.57 -23.62 -2.52
CA ASP A 155 12.57 -23.98 -3.53
C ASP A 155 11.14 -23.59 -3.04
N PRO A 156 10.08 -23.79 -3.86
CA PRO A 156 8.71 -23.42 -3.44
C PRO A 156 8.17 -24.12 -2.19
N ASN A 157 8.88 -25.13 -1.70
CA ASN A 157 8.47 -25.90 -0.51
C ASN A 157 9.47 -25.80 0.64
N THR A 158 10.61 -25.11 0.42
CA THR A 158 11.71 -25.10 1.40
C THR A 158 12.30 -23.70 1.52
N LEU A 159 12.36 -23.20 2.75
CA LEU A 159 13.18 -22.06 3.14
C LEU A 159 14.26 -22.54 4.10
N MET A 160 15.38 -21.84 4.11
CA MET A 160 16.47 -22.06 5.06
C MET A 160 16.72 -20.75 5.83
N ILE A 161 16.92 -20.87 7.12
CA ILE A 161 17.41 -19.78 7.97
C ILE A 161 18.67 -20.19 8.68
N VAL A 162 19.56 -19.22 8.91
CA VAL A 162 20.74 -19.41 9.75
C VAL A 162 20.45 -18.70 11.06
N TYR A 163 20.40 -19.46 12.16
CA TYR A 163 20.13 -18.94 13.49
C TYR A 163 21.48 -18.78 14.22
N PRO A 164 21.97 -17.54 14.42
CA PRO A 164 23.34 -17.32 14.89
C PRO A 164 23.56 -17.58 16.38
N ASP A 165 22.51 -17.74 17.18
CA ASP A 165 22.58 -17.70 18.65
C ASP A 165 22.32 -19.04 19.35
N LEU A 166 22.68 -20.15 18.72
CA LEU A 166 22.76 -21.46 19.41
C LEU A 166 24.20 -21.74 19.91
N LYS A 167 24.72 -20.81 20.71
CA LYS A 167 25.94 -21.08 21.48
C LYS A 167 25.58 -21.26 22.92
#